data_9ef7db22b63484d8806fde551cf3a450
#
_entry.id   9ef7db22b63484d8806fde551cf3a450
#
_cell.length_a   1.000
_cell.length_b   1.000
_cell.length_c   1.000
_cell.angle_alpha   90.00
_cell.angle_beta   90.00
_cell.angle_gamma   90.00
#
_symmetry.space_group_name_H-M   'P 1'
#
loop_
_entity.id
_entity.type
_entity.pdbx_description
1 polymer ?
#
loop_
_entity_poly.entity_id
_entity_poly.type
_entity_poly.pdbx_seq_one_letter_code
_entity_poly.pdbx_strand_id
1 'polypeptide(L)'
;MHIYIDGYNLIRQSIRLRRFERHSLEAGRAALIDWLAQYRTRKDHRITVVFDGWVGGSAREERDYSAGIDMIYSPKGVKADDVLKRIIASSDEEILVVSSDREIVSYAVRRGKAAMPSPEFESVVDRQLAMPEDDMAFGKDEEEEDASGRVGHKKGPAR
;
A
#
# COMPACT_ATOMS: atom_id res chain seq x y z
N MET A 1 -1.13 4.96 -10.93
CA MET A 1 -1.31 3.58 -10.46
C MET A 1 -1.97 3.60 -9.10
N HIS A 2 -2.74 2.59 -8.79
CA HIS A 2 -3.38 2.48 -7.49
C HIS A 2 -2.69 1.36 -6.70
N ILE A 3 -2.19 1.67 -5.52
CA ILE A 3 -1.48 0.72 -4.67
C ILE A 3 -2.42 0.31 -3.53
N TYR A 4 -2.64 -1.00 -3.40
CA TYR A 4 -3.45 -1.56 -2.31
C TYR A 4 -2.53 -2.31 -1.36
N ILE A 5 -2.59 -1.95 -0.09
CA ILE A 5 -1.66 -2.46 0.92
C ILE A 5 -2.40 -3.24 1.98
N ASP A 6 -1.89 -4.43 2.27
CA ASP A 6 -2.33 -5.26 3.39
C ASP A 6 -1.72 -4.64 4.65
N GLY A 7 -2.50 -3.83 5.36
CA GLY A 7 -1.97 -2.93 6.39
C GLY A 7 -1.22 -3.61 7.51
N TYR A 8 -1.86 -4.55 8.21
CA TYR A 8 -1.20 -5.21 9.33
C TYR A 8 -0.07 -6.13 8.88
N ASN A 9 -0.18 -6.67 7.67
CA ASN A 9 0.92 -7.48 7.13
C ASN A 9 2.18 -6.61 6.98
N LEU A 10 2.03 -5.43 6.40
CA LEU A 10 3.16 -4.52 6.23
C LEU A 10 3.72 -4.08 7.58
N ILE A 11 2.85 -3.71 8.52
CA ILE A 11 3.29 -3.27 9.85
C ILE A 11 4.12 -4.38 10.52
N ARG A 12 3.64 -5.62 10.47
CA ARG A 12 4.29 -6.73 11.15
C ARG A 12 5.56 -7.21 10.48
N GLN A 13 5.70 -6.93 9.19
CA GLN A 13 6.92 -7.25 8.45
C GLN A 13 7.98 -6.15 8.61
N SER A 14 7.62 -4.99 9.15
CA SER A 14 8.51 -3.84 9.27
C SER A 14 9.05 -3.75 10.69
N ILE A 15 10.37 -3.76 10.83
CA ILE A 15 10.99 -3.64 12.16
C ILE A 15 10.60 -2.31 12.79
N ARG A 16 10.60 -1.24 12.02
CA ARG A 16 10.27 0.08 12.51
C ARG A 16 8.80 0.22 12.90
N LEU A 17 7.90 -0.20 12.01
CA LEU A 17 6.46 -0.02 12.26
C LEU A 17 5.96 -0.93 13.37
N ARG A 18 6.55 -2.11 13.51
CA ARG A 18 6.17 -3.03 14.58
C ARG A 18 6.32 -2.43 15.96
N ARG A 19 7.28 -1.52 16.12
CA ARG A 19 7.50 -0.88 17.42
C ARG A 19 6.29 -0.06 17.83
N PHE A 20 5.66 0.61 16.87
CA PHE A 20 4.46 1.39 17.17
C PHE A 20 3.30 0.48 17.51
N GLU A 21 3.17 -0.65 16.82
CA GLU A 21 2.09 -1.59 17.10
C GLU A 21 2.20 -2.16 18.51
N ARG A 22 3.39 -2.25 19.07
CA ARG A 22 3.56 -2.72 20.43
C ARG A 22 2.88 -1.82 21.45
N HIS A 23 2.72 -0.54 21.15
CA HIS A 23 1.98 0.36 22.01
C HIS A 23 0.48 0.15 21.85
N SER A 24 0.02 0.05 20.61
CA SER A 24 -1.39 -0.22 20.31
C SER A 24 -1.54 -0.45 18.83
N LEU A 25 -2.62 -1.10 18.43
CA LEU A 25 -2.93 -1.25 17.01
C LEU A 25 -3.11 0.12 16.37
N GLU A 26 -3.74 1.02 17.11
CA GLU A 26 -3.98 2.37 16.60
C GLU A 26 -2.66 3.10 16.32
N ALA A 27 -1.69 2.97 17.22
CA ALA A 27 -0.38 3.61 17.02
C ALA A 27 0.31 3.04 15.79
N GLY A 28 0.20 1.73 15.57
CA GLY A 28 0.78 1.10 14.38
C GLY A 28 0.13 1.61 13.11
N ARG A 29 -1.20 1.71 13.10
CA ARG A 29 -1.91 2.23 11.93
C ARG A 29 -1.51 3.67 11.65
N ALA A 30 -1.46 4.50 12.72
CA ALA A 30 -1.11 5.91 12.55
C ALA A 30 0.31 6.08 11.99
N ALA A 31 1.25 5.27 12.45
CA ALA A 31 2.62 5.33 11.95
C ALA A 31 2.69 4.92 10.47
N LEU A 32 1.94 3.90 10.09
CA LEU A 32 1.89 3.46 8.70
C LEU A 32 1.33 4.56 7.81
N ILE A 33 0.22 5.15 8.21
CA ILE A 33 -0.43 6.19 7.42
C ILE A 33 0.49 7.42 7.28
N ASP A 34 1.16 7.81 8.36
CA ASP A 34 2.07 8.96 8.32
C ASP A 34 3.23 8.69 7.35
N TRP A 35 3.80 7.51 7.39
CA TRP A 35 4.90 7.13 6.50
C TRP A 35 4.44 7.11 5.03
N LEU A 36 3.26 6.57 4.77
CA LEU A 36 2.72 6.55 3.41
C LEU A 36 2.37 7.95 2.92
N ALA A 37 1.90 8.80 3.81
CA ALA A 37 1.60 10.18 3.46
C ALA A 37 2.85 10.91 2.97
N GLN A 38 3.98 10.66 3.62
CA GLN A 38 5.25 11.23 3.17
C GLN A 38 5.61 10.73 1.77
N TYR A 39 5.44 9.44 1.53
CA TYR A 39 5.71 8.86 0.22
C TYR A 39 4.80 9.50 -0.84
N ARG A 40 3.55 9.73 -0.50
CA ARG A 40 2.58 10.28 -1.42
C ARG A 40 2.95 11.70 -1.87
N THR A 41 3.72 12.45 -1.09
CA THR A 41 4.20 13.76 -1.50
C THR A 41 5.28 13.65 -2.58
N ARG A 42 5.88 12.47 -2.73
CA ARG A 42 6.97 12.25 -3.68
C ARG A 42 6.52 11.50 -4.93
N LYS A 43 5.47 10.70 -4.83
CA LYS A 43 4.97 9.89 -5.94
C LYS A 43 3.46 10.04 -6.02
N ASP A 44 2.98 10.26 -7.21
CA ASP A 44 1.56 10.52 -7.44
C ASP A 44 0.80 9.22 -7.68
N HIS A 45 0.87 8.31 -6.71
CA HIS A 45 0.08 7.09 -6.73
C HIS A 45 -1.05 7.21 -5.75
N ARG A 46 -2.21 6.71 -6.13
CA ARG A 46 -3.30 6.59 -5.17
C ARG A 46 -2.99 5.39 -4.27
N ILE A 47 -3.15 5.54 -2.97
CA ILE A 47 -2.83 4.50 -2.01
C ILE A 47 -4.03 4.19 -1.15
N THR A 48 -4.39 2.92 -1.07
CA THR A 48 -5.46 2.43 -0.21
C THR A 48 -4.88 1.34 0.69
N VAL A 49 -5.06 1.50 1.99
CA VAL A 49 -4.62 0.50 2.97
C VAL A 49 -5.84 -0.25 3.46
N VAL A 50 -5.76 -1.58 3.45
CA VAL A 50 -6.86 -2.42 3.94
C VAL A 50 -6.46 -2.97 5.29
N PHE A 51 -7.26 -2.68 6.31
CA PHE A 51 -7.05 -3.17 7.66
C PHE A 51 -8.11 -4.18 8.03
N ASP A 52 -7.70 -5.17 8.83
CA ASP A 52 -8.61 -6.15 9.37
C ASP A 52 -9.43 -5.47 10.47
N GLY A 53 -10.73 -5.38 10.28
CA GLY A 53 -11.61 -4.68 11.21
C GLY A 53 -12.33 -5.57 12.20
N TRP A 54 -11.90 -6.83 12.33
CA TRP A 54 -12.67 -7.76 13.13
C TRP A 54 -12.63 -7.46 14.63
N VAL A 55 -11.59 -6.82 15.13
CA VAL A 55 -11.50 -6.46 16.54
C VAL A 55 -12.17 -5.10 16.74
N GLY A 56 -13.32 -5.09 17.41
CA GLY A 56 -14.04 -3.84 17.63
C GLY A 56 -14.61 -3.25 16.37
N GLY A 57 -14.63 -4.02 15.31
CA GLY A 57 -15.09 -3.52 14.03
C GLY A 57 -16.60 -3.48 13.91
N SER A 58 -17.06 -2.85 12.86
CA SER A 58 -18.46 -2.70 12.55
C SER A 58 -18.94 -3.92 11.77
N ALA A 59 -20.25 -4.14 11.73
CA ALA A 59 -20.85 -5.17 10.91
C ALA A 59 -20.68 -4.87 9.42
N ARG A 60 -20.36 -3.62 9.07
CA ARG A 60 -20.17 -3.21 7.69
C ARG A 60 -18.73 -2.81 7.45
N GLU A 61 -18.34 -2.88 6.18
CA GLU A 61 -17.06 -2.33 5.74
C GLU A 61 -17.08 -0.82 5.98
N GLU A 62 -16.00 -0.31 6.53
CA GLU A 62 -15.88 1.12 6.80
C GLU A 62 -14.72 1.70 6.01
N ARG A 63 -14.84 2.97 5.65
CA ARG A 63 -13.82 3.65 4.89
C ARG A 63 -13.44 4.94 5.60
N ASP A 64 -12.18 5.31 5.46
CA ASP A 64 -11.66 6.52 6.06
C ASP A 64 -10.64 7.12 5.11
N TYR A 65 -10.24 8.34 5.37
CA TYR A 65 -9.29 9.04 4.53
C TYR A 65 -8.50 9.99 5.41
N SER A 66 -7.19 9.95 5.31
CA SER A 66 -6.34 10.81 6.11
C SER A 66 -5.03 11.06 5.37
N ALA A 67 -4.63 12.34 5.30
CA ALA A 67 -3.34 12.73 4.75
C ALA A 67 -3.09 12.18 3.33
N GLY A 68 -4.14 12.09 2.53
CA GLY A 68 -4.03 11.61 1.16
C GLY A 68 -4.09 10.10 1.00
N ILE A 69 -4.33 9.37 2.09
CA ILE A 69 -4.35 7.91 2.08
C ILE A 69 -5.76 7.42 2.35
N ASP A 70 -6.27 6.54 1.48
CA ASP A 70 -7.56 5.89 1.69
C ASP A 70 -7.38 4.67 2.58
N MET A 71 -8.34 4.43 3.47
CA MET A 71 -8.32 3.27 4.34
C MET A 71 -9.64 2.52 4.22
N ILE A 72 -9.55 1.19 4.21
CA ILE A 72 -10.72 0.32 4.22
C ILE A 72 -10.56 -0.60 5.42
N TYR A 73 -11.59 -0.66 6.27
CA TYR A 73 -11.64 -1.58 7.38
C TYR A 73 -12.63 -2.69 7.03
N SER A 74 -12.16 -3.93 7.05
CA SER A 74 -13.04 -5.05 6.71
C SER A 74 -14.14 -5.18 7.76
N PRO A 75 -15.31 -5.71 7.37
CA PRO A 75 -16.39 -5.92 8.35
C PRO A 75 -15.95 -6.91 9.42
N LYS A 76 -16.60 -6.84 10.57
CA LYS A 76 -16.35 -7.78 11.66
C LYS A 76 -16.52 -9.20 11.14
N GLY A 77 -15.54 -10.06 11.39
CA GLY A 77 -15.57 -11.45 10.94
C GLY A 77 -15.03 -11.68 9.54
N VAL A 78 -14.69 -10.62 8.81
CA VAL A 78 -14.14 -10.71 7.46
C VAL A 78 -12.69 -10.27 7.51
N LYS A 79 -11.81 -11.04 6.91
CA LYS A 79 -10.39 -10.72 6.92
C LYS A 79 -10.04 -9.72 5.84
N ALA A 80 -8.96 -8.98 6.07
CA ALA A 80 -8.46 -8.01 5.09
C ALA A 80 -8.13 -8.69 3.76
N ASP A 81 -7.61 -9.93 3.80
CA ASP A 81 -7.26 -10.62 2.57
C ASP A 81 -8.49 -10.93 1.71
N ASP A 82 -9.66 -11.15 2.31
CA ASP A 82 -10.89 -11.35 1.53
C ASP A 82 -11.27 -10.06 0.81
N VAL A 83 -11.10 -8.91 1.47
CA VAL A 83 -11.36 -7.61 0.84
C VAL A 83 -10.39 -7.37 -0.30
N LEU A 84 -9.11 -7.67 -0.08
CA LEU A 84 -8.10 -7.52 -1.12
C LEU A 84 -8.39 -8.40 -2.33
N LYS A 85 -8.79 -9.64 -2.10
CA LYS A 85 -9.13 -10.53 -3.21
C LYS A 85 -10.34 -10.02 -4.01
N ARG A 86 -11.32 -9.47 -3.32
CA ARG A 86 -12.48 -8.89 -4.00
C ARG A 86 -12.04 -7.72 -4.89
N ILE A 87 -11.17 -6.85 -4.37
CA ILE A 87 -10.65 -5.72 -5.13
C ILE A 87 -9.86 -6.20 -6.35
N ILE A 88 -8.99 -7.18 -6.15
CA ILE A 88 -8.19 -7.75 -7.24
C ILE A 88 -9.10 -8.29 -8.34
N ALA A 89 -10.14 -9.01 -7.95
CA ALA A 89 -11.04 -9.64 -8.91
C ALA A 89 -11.87 -8.64 -9.70
N SER A 90 -12.19 -7.49 -9.10
CA SER A 90 -13.12 -6.55 -9.72
C SER A 90 -12.45 -5.33 -10.34
N SER A 91 -11.15 -5.15 -10.16
CA SER A 91 -10.47 -3.96 -10.64
C SER A 91 -10.17 -4.05 -12.13
N ASP A 92 -10.51 -2.99 -12.86
CA ASP A 92 -10.15 -2.86 -14.28
C ASP A 92 -8.92 -1.98 -14.45
N GLU A 93 -8.44 -1.37 -13.37
CA GLU A 93 -7.29 -0.47 -13.47
C GLU A 93 -6.00 -1.22 -13.22
N GLU A 94 -4.92 -0.55 -13.54
CA GLU A 94 -3.60 -1.04 -13.19
C GLU A 94 -3.40 -0.86 -11.68
N ILE A 95 -3.16 -1.94 -10.97
CA ILE A 95 -2.97 -1.89 -9.53
C ILE A 95 -1.71 -2.64 -9.13
N LEU A 96 -1.16 -2.25 -7.98
CA LEU A 96 -0.10 -2.99 -7.32
C LEU A 96 -0.62 -3.44 -5.97
N VAL A 97 -0.51 -4.71 -5.66
CA VAL A 97 -0.94 -5.26 -4.37
C VAL A 97 0.29 -5.52 -3.53
N VAL A 98 0.30 -4.98 -2.31
CA VAL A 98 1.45 -5.12 -1.40
C VAL A 98 1.04 -6.04 -0.25
N SER A 99 1.60 -7.23 -0.22
CA SER A 99 1.38 -8.22 0.84
C SER A 99 2.45 -9.29 0.73
N SER A 100 2.85 -9.86 1.85
CA SER A 100 3.75 -11.01 1.86
C SER A 100 2.98 -12.32 1.96
N ASP A 101 1.65 -12.27 2.01
CA ASP A 101 0.81 -13.46 2.04
C ASP A 101 0.85 -14.10 0.65
N ARG A 102 1.35 -15.32 0.57
CA ARG A 102 1.50 -16.02 -0.71
C ARG A 102 0.18 -16.19 -1.43
N GLU A 103 -0.88 -16.41 -0.70
CA GLU A 103 -2.18 -16.61 -1.31
C GLU A 103 -2.66 -15.35 -2.00
N ILE A 104 -2.47 -14.19 -1.37
CA ILE A 104 -2.81 -12.90 -1.97
C ILE A 104 -1.97 -12.65 -3.22
N VAL A 105 -0.66 -12.86 -3.09
CA VAL A 105 0.28 -12.63 -4.20
C VAL A 105 -0.10 -13.53 -5.38
N SER A 106 -0.33 -14.81 -5.13
CA SER A 106 -0.70 -15.76 -6.17
C SER A 106 -2.02 -15.37 -6.83
N TYR A 107 -2.98 -14.96 -6.03
CA TYR A 107 -4.28 -14.55 -6.54
C TYR A 107 -4.15 -13.35 -7.49
N ALA A 108 -3.35 -12.36 -7.08
CA ALA A 108 -3.13 -11.17 -7.90
C ALA A 108 -2.45 -11.53 -9.23
N VAL A 109 -1.38 -12.33 -9.16
CA VAL A 109 -0.62 -12.69 -10.34
C VAL A 109 -1.48 -13.48 -11.34
N ARG A 110 -2.30 -14.42 -10.84
CA ARG A 110 -3.16 -15.19 -11.71
C ARG A 110 -4.19 -14.32 -12.43
N ARG A 111 -4.51 -13.17 -11.89
CA ARG A 111 -5.44 -12.23 -12.52
C ARG A 111 -4.76 -11.12 -13.28
N GLY A 112 -3.46 -11.27 -13.52
CA GLY A 112 -2.72 -10.29 -14.32
C GLY A 112 -2.40 -9.00 -13.60
N LYS A 113 -2.46 -9.00 -12.26
CA LYS A 113 -2.14 -7.81 -11.48
C LYS A 113 -0.74 -7.93 -10.89
N ALA A 114 -0.08 -6.79 -10.68
CA ALA A 114 1.23 -6.78 -10.06
C ALA A 114 1.11 -6.96 -8.56
N ALA A 115 2.10 -7.62 -7.97
CA ALA A 115 2.14 -7.83 -6.53
C ALA A 115 3.58 -7.69 -6.05
N MET A 116 3.74 -7.25 -4.79
CA MET A 116 5.07 -7.02 -4.21
C MET A 116 5.02 -7.39 -2.72
N PRO A 117 6.01 -8.13 -2.22
CA PRO A 117 6.08 -8.41 -0.79
C PRO A 117 6.25 -7.14 0.03
N SER A 118 5.71 -7.15 1.25
CA SER A 118 5.76 -5.96 2.11
C SER A 118 7.18 -5.45 2.36
N PRO A 119 8.18 -6.29 2.68
CA PRO A 119 9.53 -5.76 2.89
C PRO A 119 10.12 -5.09 1.66
N GLU A 120 9.80 -5.60 0.48
CA GLU A 120 10.30 -4.99 -0.75
C GLU A 120 9.67 -3.62 -0.96
N PHE A 121 8.38 -3.49 -0.70
CA PHE A 121 7.70 -2.21 -0.81
C PHE A 121 8.27 -1.20 0.19
N GLU A 122 8.54 -1.66 1.41
CA GLU A 122 9.15 -0.78 2.42
C GLU A 122 10.49 -0.23 1.91
N SER A 123 11.30 -1.08 1.30
CA SER A 123 12.57 -0.65 0.73
C SER A 123 12.39 0.38 -0.38
N VAL A 124 11.40 0.17 -1.24
CA VAL A 124 11.12 1.11 -2.32
C VAL A 124 10.76 2.48 -1.75
N VAL A 125 9.88 2.51 -0.77
CA VAL A 125 9.43 3.77 -0.17
C VAL A 125 10.58 4.47 0.56
N ASP A 126 11.33 3.71 1.35
CA ASP A 126 12.43 4.30 2.12
C ASP A 126 13.50 4.89 1.22
N ARG A 127 13.78 4.25 0.08
CA ARG A 127 14.71 4.82 -0.88
C ARG A 127 14.19 6.14 -1.44
N GLN A 128 12.90 6.22 -1.74
CA GLN A 128 12.31 7.46 -2.23
C GLN A 128 12.38 8.55 -1.17
N LEU A 129 12.09 8.22 0.08
CA LEU A 129 12.10 9.20 1.15
C LEU A 129 13.52 9.69 1.48
N ALA A 130 14.52 8.87 1.19
CA ALA A 130 15.92 9.23 1.42
C ALA A 130 16.48 10.12 0.30
N MET A 131 15.80 10.20 -0.85
CA MET A 131 16.26 11.03 -1.96
C MET A 131 16.13 12.51 -1.63
N PRO A 132 17.13 13.33 -1.93
CA PRO A 132 16.98 14.78 -1.80
C PRO A 132 15.87 15.27 -2.75
N GLU A 133 15.23 16.36 -2.37
CA GLU A 133 14.14 16.90 -3.17
C GLU A 133 14.58 17.34 -4.56
N ASP A 134 15.80 17.81 -4.70
CA ASP A 134 16.33 18.19 -6.01
C ASP A 134 16.37 16.98 -6.94
N ASP A 135 16.83 15.84 -6.42
CA ASP A 135 16.89 14.62 -7.21
C ASP A 135 15.50 14.11 -7.54
N MET A 136 14.55 14.33 -6.64
CA MET A 136 13.18 13.96 -6.91
C MET A 136 12.60 14.72 -8.09
N ALA A 137 12.91 16.00 -8.23
CA ALA A 137 12.42 16.80 -9.33
C ALA A 137 12.90 16.24 -10.67
N PHE A 138 14.16 15.83 -10.74
CA PHE A 138 14.68 15.21 -11.95
C PHE A 138 14.06 13.84 -12.19
N GLY A 139 13.93 13.08 -11.13
CA GLY A 139 13.36 11.75 -11.24
C GLY A 139 11.95 11.74 -11.79
N LYS A 140 11.16 12.73 -11.40
CA LYS A 140 9.81 12.82 -11.89
C LYS A 140 9.75 13.03 -13.39
N ASP A 141 10.67 13.79 -13.89
CA ASP A 141 10.67 14.07 -15.32
C ASP A 141 11.03 12.86 -16.15
N GLU A 142 11.79 11.95 -15.61
CA GLU A 142 12.21 10.78 -16.34
C GLU A 142 11.25 9.62 -16.23
N GLU A 143 10.34 9.70 -15.40
CA GLU A 143 9.59 8.55 -15.07
C GLU A 143 8.82 7.98 -16.05
N GLU A 144 8.93 7.29 -16.24
CA GLU A 144 7.99 6.81 -16.68
C GLU A 144 8.43 5.68 -17.25
N GLU A 145 9.22 5.18 -17.10
CA GLU A 145 9.59 4.10 -17.45
C GLU A 145 10.27 3.12 -16.69
N ASP A 146 10.33 2.82 -15.94
CA ASP A 146 10.72 1.96 -15.11
C ASP A 146 10.64 0.92 -14.89
N ALA A 147 10.52 0.50 -14.72
CA ALA A 147 10.47 -0.28 -14.22
C ALA A 147 10.61 -1.40 -14.24
N SER A 148 10.62 -1.76 -14.43
CA SER A 148 10.71 -2.47 -14.36
C SER A 148 10.71 -3.26 -14.25
N GLY A 149 10.48 -3.24 -14.36
CA GLY A 149 10.40 -3.47 -14.08
C GLY A 149 9.99 -3.66 -14.08
N ARG A 150 9.43 -3.13 -14.27
CA ARG A 150 9.03 -2.66 -14.22
C ARG A 150 8.51 -2.51 -13.94
N VAL A 151 8.28 -2.13 -13.98
CA VAL A 151 7.80 -1.45 -13.68
C VAL A 151 7.44 -0.87 -13.73
N GLY A 152 6.90 -0.36 -14.43
CA GLY A 152 6.53 0.50 -14.36
C GLY A 152 6.12 1.19 -14.52
N HIS A 153 5.42 1.96 -14.82
CA HIS A 153 4.95 3.10 -14.72
C HIS A 153 4.82 3.84 -14.91
N LYS A 154 4.43 4.16 -15.50
CA LYS A 154 4.33 5.26 -15.69
C LYS A 154 4.06 6.14 -15.41
N LYS A 155 3.76 6.52 -15.80
CA LYS A 155 3.61 7.70 -15.69
C LYS A 155 3.37 8.45 -15.21
N GLY A 156 3.27 8.41 -15.61
CA GLY A 156 3.02 9.36 -15.17
C GLY A 156 2.81 10.00 -15.14
N PRO A 157 2.54 10.39 -15.32
CA PRO A 157 2.47 11.41 -15.10
C PRO A 157 2.01 11.89 -14.75
N ALA A 158 1.84 11.84 -15.02
CA ALA A 158 1.55 12.57 -14.72
C ALA A 158 1.03 12.67 -14.27
N ARG A 159 0.75 12.60 -14.33
CA ARG A 159 0.39 12.98 -13.81
C ARG A 159 -0.01 13.29 -13.38
#